data_732c216bfebbf9c34be12a2f658f5b48
#
_entry.id   732c216bfebbf9c34be12a2f658f5b48
#
_cell.length_a   1.000
_cell.length_b   1.000
_cell.length_c   1.000
_cell.angle_alpha   90.00
_cell.angle_beta   90.00
_cell.angle_gamma   90.00
#
_symmetry.space_group_name_H-M   'P 1'
#
loop_
_entity.id
_entity.type
_entity.pdbx_description
1 polymer ?
#
loop_
_entity_poly.entity_id
_entity_poly.type
_entity_poly.pdbx_seq_one_letter_code
_entity_poly.pdbx_strand_id
1 'polypeptide(L)'
;MSLSKPKSTTHPQKTKSTNKSSSKDSREKSATDKSIISSENLTVKYGSNIAIEDVTVDIPLKKVTAIIGPSGCGKSTFLRCINRMNDLIPGVSVEGNLFLGDTNIYSRDVDPVLLRRLVGMVFQSPNPFPKSIYDNVAYGLRIQGKTDNMDEVVESALKRAALWNEVSDRLNEKATGLSGGQQQRLCIARTIAVDPEVILMDEPASAL
;
A
#
# COMPACT_ATOMS: atom_id res chain seq x y z
N MET A 1 37.48 65.48 -33.43
CA MET A 1 36.96 65.63 -34.80
C MET A 1 35.72 64.66 -34.82
N SER A 2 34.49 65.18 -34.55
CA SER A 2 33.56 65.78 -35.51
C SER A 2 33.22 64.79 -36.63
N LEU A 3 32.02 64.36 -36.86
CA LEU A 3 30.66 64.83 -37.00
C LEU A 3 29.79 63.57 -37.33
N SER A 4 28.64 63.37 -37.09
CA SER A 4 27.30 63.93 -37.05
C SER A 4 26.31 62.94 -37.68
N LYS A 5 25.11 62.88 -37.11
CA LYS A 5 23.90 62.18 -37.58
C LYS A 5 23.40 62.70 -38.92
N PRO A 6 22.48 61.97 -39.63
CA PRO A 6 21.10 62.34 -39.37
C PRO A 6 20.06 61.17 -39.39
N LYS A 7 18.86 61.55 -38.94
CA LYS A 7 17.60 60.85 -38.79
C LYS A 7 16.91 60.54 -40.11
N SER A 8 16.07 59.47 -40.15
CA SER A 8 14.76 59.55 -40.81
C SER A 8 13.78 58.50 -40.25
N THR A 9 12.64 59.01 -39.98
CA THR A 9 11.35 58.43 -39.57
C THR A 9 10.68 57.56 -40.62
N THR A 10 10.01 56.51 -40.22
CA THR A 10 8.63 56.21 -40.66
C THR A 10 7.99 55.11 -39.85
N HIS A 11 6.76 55.32 -39.47
CA HIS A 11 5.77 54.57 -38.68
C HIS A 11 4.95 53.63 -39.58
N PRO A 12 3.93 52.90 -39.02
CA PRO A 12 3.97 51.55 -38.45
C PRO A 12 3.05 50.58 -39.25
N GLN A 13 3.25 49.30 -39.12
CA GLN A 13 2.19 48.34 -39.50
C GLN A 13 1.91 47.39 -38.34
N LYS A 14 0.63 47.41 -37.92
CA LYS A 14 -0.01 46.49 -37.02
C LYS A 14 -0.12 45.10 -37.66
N THR A 15 0.43 44.07 -37.03
CA THR A 15 0.02 42.70 -37.27
C THR A 15 -0.52 42.11 -35.97
N LYS A 16 -1.72 41.58 -36.04
CA LYS A 16 -2.49 40.97 -34.99
C LYS A 16 -1.79 39.72 -34.46
N SER A 17 -1.44 39.70 -33.18
CA SER A 17 -1.07 38.48 -32.48
C SER A 17 -2.34 37.73 -32.07
N THR A 18 -2.53 36.57 -32.64
CA THR A 18 -3.54 35.61 -32.20
C THR A 18 -3.09 34.97 -30.87
N ASN A 19 -3.76 35.30 -29.79
CA ASN A 19 -3.69 34.64 -28.53
C ASN A 19 -4.12 33.17 -28.71
N LYS A 20 -3.18 32.22 -28.58
CA LYS A 20 -3.47 30.85 -28.25
C LYS A 20 -3.56 30.76 -26.74
N SER A 21 -4.79 30.75 -26.25
CA SER A 21 -5.12 30.31 -24.88
C SER A 21 -4.68 28.85 -24.68
N SER A 22 -3.62 28.67 -23.92
CA SER A 22 -3.32 27.36 -23.33
C SER A 22 -4.35 27.11 -22.23
N SER A 23 -5.36 26.32 -22.53
CA SER A 23 -6.28 25.78 -21.56
C SER A 23 -5.49 24.86 -20.62
N LYS A 24 -5.22 25.35 -19.41
CA LYS A 24 -4.84 24.51 -18.27
C LYS A 24 -6.08 23.69 -17.91
N ASP A 25 -6.09 22.45 -18.38
CA ASP A 25 -7.06 21.44 -17.94
C ASP A 25 -6.66 21.00 -16.52
N SER A 26 -6.95 21.83 -15.55
CA SER A 26 -6.92 21.47 -14.13
C SER A 26 -8.20 20.70 -13.84
N ARG A 27 -8.15 19.37 -14.05
CA ARG A 27 -9.18 18.46 -13.54
C ARG A 27 -9.19 18.58 -12.02
N GLU A 28 -10.17 19.27 -11.49
CA GLU A 28 -10.56 19.15 -10.08
C GLU A 28 -10.91 17.68 -9.82
N LYS A 29 -10.00 16.94 -9.23
CA LYS A 29 -10.30 15.59 -8.69
C LYS A 29 -11.34 15.80 -7.60
N SER A 30 -12.54 15.23 -7.80
CA SER A 30 -13.59 15.25 -6.80
C SER A 30 -13.11 14.57 -5.52
N ALA A 31 -13.66 14.93 -4.36
CA ALA A 31 -13.28 14.38 -3.06
C ALA A 31 -13.47 12.85 -2.95
N THR A 32 -14.13 12.22 -3.92
CA THR A 32 -14.35 10.77 -4.05
C THR A 32 -13.21 10.02 -4.74
N ASP A 33 -12.22 10.73 -5.33
CA ASP A 33 -11.12 10.13 -6.11
C ASP A 33 -9.76 10.21 -5.39
N LYS A 34 -9.75 10.33 -4.06
CA LYS A 34 -8.49 10.34 -3.31
C LYS A 34 -7.86 8.93 -3.32
N SER A 35 -6.65 8.81 -3.86
CA SER A 35 -5.85 7.59 -3.79
C SER A 35 -5.29 7.41 -2.38
N ILE A 36 -5.30 6.17 -1.87
CA ILE A 36 -4.59 5.81 -0.62
C ILE A 36 -3.19 5.35 -0.90
N ILE A 37 -2.97 4.69 -2.04
CA ILE A 37 -1.66 4.27 -2.51
C ILE A 37 -1.49 4.81 -3.93
N SER A 38 -0.34 5.38 -4.24
CA SER A 38 0.03 5.74 -5.61
C SER A 38 1.50 5.38 -5.87
N SER A 39 1.78 4.90 -7.07
CA SER A 39 3.14 4.66 -7.53
C SER A 39 3.45 5.49 -8.77
N GLU A 40 4.70 5.92 -8.89
CA GLU A 40 5.23 6.67 -10.03
C GLU A 40 6.52 6.01 -10.50
N ASN A 41 6.52 5.47 -11.71
CA ASN A 41 7.66 4.84 -12.35
C ASN A 41 8.35 3.78 -11.46
N LEU A 42 7.55 3.02 -10.68
CA LEU A 42 8.07 2.06 -9.72
C LEU A 42 8.72 0.88 -10.45
N THR A 43 10.01 0.68 -10.22
CA THR A 43 10.80 -0.44 -10.75
C THR A 43 11.44 -1.20 -9.60
N VAL A 44 11.32 -2.52 -9.62
CA VAL A 44 11.92 -3.39 -8.59
C VAL A 44 12.78 -4.47 -9.24
N LYS A 45 14.00 -4.60 -8.72
CA LYS A 45 14.99 -5.57 -9.20
C LYS A 45 15.43 -6.49 -8.07
N TYR A 46 15.63 -7.76 -8.36
CA TYR A 46 16.27 -8.75 -7.51
C TYR A 46 17.63 -9.09 -8.12
N GLY A 47 18.70 -8.46 -7.63
CA GLY A 47 20.01 -8.49 -8.29
C GLY A 47 19.92 -7.86 -9.69
N SER A 48 20.19 -8.67 -10.74
CA SER A 48 20.09 -8.23 -12.14
C SER A 48 18.69 -8.43 -12.76
N ASN A 49 17.79 -9.15 -12.08
CA ASN A 49 16.47 -9.48 -12.63
C ASN A 49 15.46 -8.40 -12.31
N ILE A 50 14.82 -7.84 -13.34
CA ILE A 50 13.71 -6.89 -13.18
C ILE A 50 12.44 -7.70 -12.91
N ALA A 51 11.81 -7.46 -11.75
CA ALA A 51 10.58 -8.12 -11.34
C ALA A 51 9.33 -7.33 -11.72
N ILE A 52 9.40 -6.01 -11.62
CA ILE A 52 8.40 -5.06 -12.14
C ILE A 52 9.15 -3.84 -12.69
N GLU A 53 8.61 -3.22 -13.73
CA GLU A 53 9.24 -2.10 -14.43
C GLU A 53 8.22 -1.00 -14.71
N ASP A 54 8.58 0.22 -14.39
CA ASP A 54 7.84 1.46 -14.70
C ASP A 54 6.34 1.41 -14.34
N VAL A 55 6.01 0.91 -13.15
CA VAL A 55 4.62 0.79 -12.71
C VAL A 55 4.13 2.10 -12.12
N THR A 56 3.16 2.72 -12.81
CA THR A 56 2.46 3.91 -12.34
C THR A 56 0.98 3.57 -12.17
N VAL A 57 0.48 3.61 -10.92
CA VAL A 57 -0.90 3.22 -10.59
C VAL A 57 -1.40 4.00 -9.38
N ASP A 58 -2.71 4.31 -9.40
CA ASP A 58 -3.46 4.89 -8.29
C ASP A 58 -4.46 3.88 -7.74
N ILE A 59 -4.39 3.61 -6.43
CA ILE A 59 -5.31 2.75 -5.71
C ILE A 59 -6.24 3.63 -4.86
N PRO A 60 -7.55 3.61 -5.14
CA PRO A 60 -8.48 4.52 -4.50
C PRO A 60 -8.74 4.16 -3.03
N LEU A 61 -8.96 5.19 -2.21
CA LEU A 61 -9.31 5.05 -0.80
C LEU A 61 -10.68 4.36 -0.63
N LYS A 62 -10.80 3.50 0.41
CA LYS A 62 -12.04 2.82 0.82
C LYS A 62 -12.66 1.94 -0.27
N LYS A 63 -11.84 1.38 -1.15
CA LYS A 63 -12.28 0.43 -2.18
C LYS A 63 -11.45 -0.84 -2.13
N VAL A 64 -12.00 -1.92 -2.67
CA VAL A 64 -11.26 -3.14 -2.95
C VAL A 64 -10.68 -3.03 -4.35
N THR A 65 -9.36 -3.15 -4.47
CA THR A 65 -8.65 -3.18 -5.75
C THR A 65 -8.03 -4.56 -5.94
N ALA A 66 -8.34 -5.21 -7.04
CA ALA A 66 -7.76 -6.50 -7.40
C ALA A 66 -6.67 -6.31 -8.47
N ILE A 67 -5.49 -6.88 -8.21
CA ILE A 67 -4.38 -6.95 -9.17
C ILE A 67 -4.42 -8.33 -9.83
N ILE A 68 -4.67 -8.36 -11.14
CA ILE A 68 -4.85 -9.59 -11.91
C ILE A 68 -3.72 -9.71 -12.92
N GLY A 69 -3.22 -10.93 -13.12
CA GLY A 69 -2.18 -11.24 -14.10
C GLY A 69 -1.65 -12.67 -13.93
N PRO A 70 -0.86 -13.17 -14.90
CA PRO A 70 -0.29 -14.51 -14.85
C PRO A 70 0.64 -14.70 -13.65
N SER A 71 0.96 -15.97 -13.33
CA SER A 71 1.95 -16.27 -12.31
C SER A 71 3.32 -15.69 -12.70
N GLY A 72 4.03 -15.10 -11.72
CA GLY A 72 5.36 -14.52 -11.94
C GLY A 72 5.38 -13.12 -12.55
N CYS A 73 4.23 -12.49 -12.87
CA CYS A 73 4.21 -11.14 -13.45
C CYS A 73 4.46 -9.99 -12.43
N GLY A 74 4.86 -10.28 -11.19
CA GLY A 74 5.24 -9.26 -10.22
C GLY A 74 4.15 -8.82 -9.23
N LYS A 75 2.95 -9.43 -9.21
CA LYS A 75 1.85 -9.04 -8.29
C LYS A 75 2.28 -9.03 -6.82
N SER A 76 2.84 -10.12 -6.34
CA SER A 76 3.32 -10.23 -4.95
C SER A 76 4.51 -9.30 -4.67
N THR A 77 5.35 -9.05 -5.69
CA THR A 77 6.45 -8.08 -5.60
C THR A 77 5.90 -6.68 -5.37
N PHE A 78 4.89 -6.26 -6.15
CA PHE A 78 4.24 -4.96 -5.97
C PHE A 78 3.57 -4.83 -4.59
N LEU A 79 2.79 -5.83 -4.16
CA LEU A 79 2.18 -5.84 -2.82
C LEU A 79 3.22 -5.68 -1.71
N ARG A 80 4.34 -6.42 -1.81
CA ARG A 80 5.43 -6.36 -0.82
C ARG A 80 6.23 -5.05 -0.86
N CYS A 81 6.13 -4.25 -1.91
CA CYS A 81 6.66 -2.88 -1.91
C CYS A 81 5.85 -1.98 -0.97
N ILE A 82 4.52 -2.10 -0.96
CA ILE A 82 3.63 -1.20 -0.23
C ILE A 82 3.88 -1.23 1.28
N ASN A 83 4.30 -2.38 1.84
CA ASN A 83 4.68 -2.51 3.25
C ASN A 83 6.19 -2.68 3.48
N ARG A 84 7.00 -2.45 2.43
CA ARG A 84 8.46 -2.56 2.47
C ARG A 84 8.99 -3.93 2.91
N MET A 85 8.22 -5.00 2.65
CA MET A 85 8.69 -6.37 2.93
C MET A 85 9.83 -6.80 2.00
N ASN A 86 9.94 -6.21 0.81
CA ASN A 86 11.04 -6.48 -0.12
C ASN A 86 12.40 -6.02 0.44
N ASP A 87 12.44 -5.04 1.36
CA ASP A 87 13.68 -4.60 2.01
C ASP A 87 14.38 -5.71 2.81
N LEU A 88 13.65 -6.77 3.17
CA LEU A 88 14.19 -7.94 3.88
C LEU A 88 14.91 -8.94 2.97
N ILE A 89 14.86 -8.73 1.65
CA ILE A 89 15.45 -9.64 0.66
C ILE A 89 16.81 -9.05 0.21
N PRO A 90 17.92 -9.76 0.43
CA PRO A 90 19.22 -9.27 0.00
C PRO A 90 19.28 -9.04 -1.53
N GLY A 91 19.88 -7.92 -1.93
CA GLY A 91 20.07 -7.57 -3.33
C GLY A 91 18.81 -7.01 -4.02
N VAL A 92 17.78 -6.67 -3.26
CA VAL A 92 16.62 -5.92 -3.79
C VAL A 92 16.98 -4.45 -3.96
N SER A 93 16.60 -3.88 -5.10
CA SER A 93 16.56 -2.42 -5.32
C SER A 93 15.17 -1.99 -5.76
N VAL A 94 14.74 -0.84 -5.24
CA VAL A 94 13.47 -0.20 -5.58
C VAL A 94 13.79 1.21 -6.08
N GLU A 95 13.35 1.51 -7.29
CA GLU A 95 13.50 2.80 -7.98
C GLU A 95 12.12 3.39 -8.24
N GLY A 96 12.01 4.72 -8.39
CA GLY A 96 10.72 5.42 -8.52
C GLY A 96 10.14 5.82 -7.17
N ASN A 97 8.85 6.15 -7.14
CA ASN A 97 8.16 6.60 -5.93
C ASN A 97 6.97 5.70 -5.61
N LEU A 98 6.72 5.52 -4.33
CA LEU A 98 5.53 4.83 -3.82
C LEU A 98 5.01 5.58 -2.60
N PHE A 99 3.76 5.99 -2.66
CA PHE A 99 3.14 6.84 -1.64
C PHE A 99 2.04 6.09 -0.89
N LEU A 100 1.97 6.34 0.42
CA LEU A 100 0.78 6.08 1.25
C LEU A 100 0.21 7.46 1.64
N GLY A 101 -0.95 7.80 1.09
CA GLY A 101 -1.44 9.18 1.11
C GLY A 101 -0.45 10.12 0.43
N ASP A 102 0.01 11.12 1.17
CA ASP A 102 0.99 12.11 0.68
C ASP A 102 2.44 11.77 1.05
N THR A 103 2.68 10.62 1.73
CA THR A 103 4.00 10.23 2.24
C THR A 103 4.68 9.23 1.31
N ASN A 104 5.83 9.58 0.74
CA ASN A 104 6.66 8.60 0.02
C ASN A 104 7.25 7.61 1.03
N ILE A 105 6.80 6.35 0.95
CA ILE A 105 7.15 5.31 1.93
C ILE A 105 8.61 4.85 1.86
N TYR A 106 9.34 5.19 0.79
CA TYR A 106 10.77 4.93 0.65
C TYR A 106 11.66 6.11 1.07
N SER A 107 11.08 7.21 1.59
CA SER A 107 11.85 8.30 2.19
C SER A 107 12.66 7.81 3.39
N ARG A 108 13.82 8.45 3.63
CA ARG A 108 14.76 8.05 4.70
C ARG A 108 14.19 8.21 6.12
N ASP A 109 13.23 9.08 6.29
CA ASP A 109 12.56 9.42 7.54
C ASP A 109 11.37 8.49 7.86
N VAL A 110 10.98 7.61 6.92
CA VAL A 110 9.90 6.65 7.14
C VAL A 110 10.43 5.39 7.82
N ASP A 111 9.96 5.15 9.04
CA ASP A 111 10.23 3.90 9.77
C ASP A 111 9.36 2.75 9.21
N PRO A 112 9.98 1.68 8.67
CA PRO A 112 9.25 0.52 8.17
C PRO A 112 8.40 -0.19 9.22
N VAL A 113 8.74 -0.10 10.51
CA VAL A 113 7.95 -0.70 11.59
C VAL A 113 6.65 0.06 11.78
N LEU A 114 6.70 1.39 11.76
CA LEU A 114 5.50 2.23 11.82
C LEU A 114 4.64 2.06 10.56
N LEU A 115 5.25 2.00 9.37
CA LEU A 115 4.54 1.74 8.13
C LEU A 115 3.76 0.41 8.20
N ARG A 116 4.36 -0.67 8.70
CA ARG A 116 3.72 -1.99 8.80
C ARG A 116 2.60 -2.07 9.83
N ARG A 117 2.44 -1.07 10.69
CA ARG A 117 1.24 -0.91 11.55
C ARG A 117 0.06 -0.38 10.75
N LEU A 118 0.31 0.52 9.79
CA LEU A 118 -0.70 1.12 8.93
C LEU A 118 -1.09 0.20 7.76
N VAL A 119 -0.13 -0.61 7.29
CA VAL A 119 -0.28 -1.50 6.13
C VAL A 119 -0.15 -2.95 6.56
N GLY A 120 -1.27 -3.58 6.88
CA GLY A 120 -1.35 -4.99 7.23
C GLY A 120 -1.20 -5.89 6.00
N MET A 121 -0.69 -7.13 6.21
CA MET A 121 -0.54 -8.10 5.13
C MET A 121 -1.02 -9.49 5.54
N VAL A 122 -1.80 -10.09 4.67
CA VAL A 122 -2.21 -11.50 4.71
C VAL A 122 -1.48 -12.23 3.59
N PHE A 123 -0.69 -13.23 3.96
CA PHE A 123 0.12 -14.03 3.01
C PHE A 123 -0.71 -15.15 2.37
N GLN A 124 -0.26 -15.62 1.22
CA GLN A 124 -0.85 -16.74 0.49
C GLN A 124 -0.90 -18.03 1.34
N SER A 125 0.19 -18.34 2.03
CA SER A 125 0.23 -19.47 2.97
C SER A 125 -0.03 -18.97 4.39
N PRO A 126 -0.96 -19.59 5.15
CA PRO A 126 -1.22 -19.23 6.53
C PRO A 126 0.05 -19.36 7.36
N ASN A 127 0.27 -18.39 8.24
CA ASN A 127 1.44 -18.34 9.12
C ASN A 127 1.05 -18.00 10.57
N PRO A 128 0.22 -18.80 11.23
CA PRO A 128 -0.11 -18.55 12.62
C PRO A 128 1.14 -18.69 13.50
N PHE A 129 1.23 -17.85 14.54
CA PHE A 129 2.28 -18.03 15.55
C PHE A 129 2.03 -19.32 16.34
N PRO A 130 3.07 -19.98 16.86
CA PRO A 130 2.94 -21.18 17.72
C PRO A 130 2.45 -20.79 19.14
N LYS A 131 1.36 -20.07 19.18
CA LYS A 131 0.66 -19.53 20.36
C LYS A 131 -0.81 -19.94 20.31
N SER A 132 -1.59 -19.55 21.32
CA SER A 132 -3.04 -19.77 21.33
C SER A 132 -3.73 -19.00 20.20
N ILE A 133 -4.98 -19.35 19.90
CA ILE A 133 -5.84 -18.62 18.95
C ILE A 133 -5.99 -17.18 19.43
N TYR A 134 -6.30 -16.98 20.71
CA TYR A 134 -6.40 -15.66 21.34
C TYR A 134 -5.12 -14.86 21.18
N ASP A 135 -3.96 -15.45 21.57
CA ASP A 135 -2.68 -14.76 21.52
C ASP A 135 -2.23 -14.40 20.12
N ASN A 136 -2.65 -15.15 19.09
CA ASN A 136 -2.40 -14.76 17.70
C ASN A 136 -3.07 -13.43 17.36
N VAL A 137 -4.34 -13.26 17.73
CA VAL A 137 -5.11 -12.03 17.43
C VAL A 137 -4.64 -10.87 18.31
N ALA A 138 -4.43 -11.14 19.61
CA ALA A 138 -4.02 -10.12 20.58
C ALA A 138 -2.56 -9.66 20.42
N TYR A 139 -1.73 -10.39 19.65
CA TYR A 139 -0.29 -10.15 19.58
C TYR A 139 0.06 -8.72 19.17
N GLY A 140 -0.52 -8.23 18.08
CA GLY A 140 -0.25 -6.90 17.58
C GLY A 140 -0.72 -5.79 18.52
N LEU A 141 -1.85 -6.01 19.22
CA LEU A 141 -2.38 -5.08 20.20
C LEU A 141 -1.41 -4.93 21.39
N ARG A 142 -0.90 -6.04 21.91
CA ARG A 142 0.08 -6.05 23.02
C ARG A 142 1.36 -5.31 22.65
N ILE A 143 1.90 -5.52 21.42
CA ILE A 143 3.09 -4.82 20.95
C ILE A 143 2.85 -3.31 20.83
N GLN A 144 1.62 -2.90 20.47
CA GLN A 144 1.24 -1.49 20.42
C GLN A 144 0.92 -0.90 21.78
N GLY A 145 0.94 -1.68 22.87
CA GLY A 145 0.53 -1.24 24.20
C GLY A 145 -0.98 -0.98 24.34
N LYS A 146 -1.79 -1.44 23.41
CA LYS A 146 -3.26 -1.35 23.42
C LYS A 146 -3.80 -2.56 24.20
N THR A 147 -3.99 -2.41 25.50
CA THR A 147 -4.45 -3.51 26.39
C THR A 147 -5.90 -3.34 26.83
N ASP A 148 -6.48 -2.17 26.63
CA ASP A 148 -7.87 -1.90 27.00
C ASP A 148 -8.82 -2.62 26.04
N ASN A 149 -9.88 -3.23 26.58
CA ASN A 149 -10.92 -3.93 25.84
C ASN A 149 -10.39 -5.03 24.88
N MET A 150 -9.26 -5.66 25.23
CA MET A 150 -8.60 -6.63 24.35
C MET A 150 -9.49 -7.79 23.97
N ASP A 151 -10.30 -8.32 24.91
CA ASP A 151 -11.22 -9.43 24.68
C ASP A 151 -12.29 -9.05 23.64
N GLU A 152 -12.84 -7.84 23.73
CA GLU A 152 -13.83 -7.34 22.78
C GLU A 152 -13.23 -7.16 21.38
N VAL A 153 -11.99 -6.67 21.30
CA VAL A 153 -11.29 -6.50 20.01
C VAL A 153 -10.98 -7.86 19.39
N VAL A 154 -10.53 -8.84 20.17
CA VAL A 154 -10.26 -10.21 19.71
C VAL A 154 -11.54 -10.87 19.21
N GLU A 155 -12.62 -10.81 19.97
CA GLU A 155 -13.93 -11.34 19.57
C GLU A 155 -14.42 -10.69 18.27
N SER A 156 -14.38 -9.36 18.19
CA SER A 156 -14.78 -8.60 17.01
C SER A 156 -13.95 -8.99 15.77
N ALA A 157 -12.62 -9.10 15.92
CA ALA A 157 -11.73 -9.49 14.83
C ALA A 157 -12.01 -10.92 14.33
N LEU A 158 -12.25 -11.88 15.25
CA LEU A 158 -12.61 -13.24 14.90
C LEU A 158 -13.98 -13.32 14.22
N LYS A 159 -14.96 -12.52 14.65
CA LYS A 159 -16.27 -12.41 13.99
C LYS A 159 -16.14 -11.85 12.57
N ARG A 160 -15.39 -10.78 12.40
CA ARG A 160 -15.12 -10.17 11.07
C ARG A 160 -14.40 -11.12 10.12
N ALA A 161 -13.56 -12.00 10.65
CA ALA A 161 -12.87 -13.04 9.88
C ALA A 161 -13.72 -14.31 9.69
N ALA A 162 -14.99 -14.32 10.11
CA ALA A 162 -15.90 -15.47 10.05
C ALA A 162 -15.34 -16.74 10.74
N LEU A 163 -14.59 -16.57 11.83
CA LEU A 163 -13.96 -17.68 12.56
C LEU A 163 -14.53 -17.89 13.97
N TRP A 164 -15.18 -16.89 14.56
CA TRP A 164 -15.64 -16.88 15.95
C TRP A 164 -16.45 -18.12 16.33
N ASN A 165 -17.46 -18.49 15.53
CA ASN A 165 -18.36 -19.60 15.83
C ASN A 165 -17.66 -20.97 15.86
N GLU A 166 -16.46 -21.07 15.31
CA GLU A 166 -15.70 -22.31 15.23
C GLU A 166 -14.66 -22.43 16.36
N VAL A 167 -14.33 -21.30 17.04
CA VAL A 167 -13.20 -21.27 17.98
C VAL A 167 -13.52 -20.60 19.33
N SER A 168 -14.71 -20.05 19.51
CA SER A 168 -15.07 -19.27 20.71
C SER A 168 -14.95 -20.05 22.03
N ASP A 169 -15.13 -21.36 22.01
CA ASP A 169 -15.02 -22.27 23.15
C ASP A 169 -13.59 -22.78 23.41
N ARG A 170 -12.64 -22.51 22.49
CA ARG A 170 -11.27 -23.05 22.53
C ARG A 170 -10.19 -22.02 22.18
N LEU A 171 -10.40 -20.77 22.56
CA LEU A 171 -9.47 -19.65 22.28
C LEU A 171 -8.07 -19.87 22.84
N ASN A 172 -7.93 -20.67 23.90
CA ASN A 172 -6.65 -21.00 24.53
C ASN A 172 -5.90 -22.15 23.86
N GLU A 173 -6.51 -22.85 22.90
CA GLU A 173 -5.85 -23.90 22.14
C GLU A 173 -4.80 -23.35 21.18
N LYS A 174 -3.83 -24.21 20.81
CA LYS A 174 -2.78 -23.84 19.86
C LYS A 174 -3.35 -23.58 18.47
N ALA A 175 -3.05 -22.42 17.90
CA ALA A 175 -3.47 -22.04 16.57
C ALA A 175 -2.97 -22.97 15.45
N THR A 176 -1.83 -23.65 15.67
CA THR A 176 -1.27 -24.61 14.71
C THR A 176 -2.09 -25.90 14.57
N GLY A 177 -3.02 -26.17 15.48
CA GLY A 177 -3.98 -27.28 15.40
C GLY A 177 -5.22 -27.01 14.53
N LEU A 178 -5.41 -25.77 14.06
CA LEU A 178 -6.49 -25.39 13.20
C LEU A 178 -6.30 -25.93 11.76
N SER A 179 -7.41 -26.13 11.02
CA SER A 179 -7.34 -26.43 9.59
C SER A 179 -6.72 -25.28 8.79
N GLY A 180 -6.25 -25.55 7.57
CA GLY A 180 -5.63 -24.51 6.73
C GLY A 180 -6.52 -23.29 6.52
N GLY A 181 -7.79 -23.48 6.20
CA GLY A 181 -8.76 -22.39 6.06
C GLY A 181 -9.02 -21.65 7.37
N GLN A 182 -9.08 -22.34 8.52
CA GLN A 182 -9.18 -21.70 9.83
C GLN A 182 -7.93 -20.90 10.17
N GLN A 183 -6.72 -21.42 9.87
CA GLN A 183 -5.47 -20.69 10.05
C GLN A 183 -5.42 -19.44 9.19
N GLN A 184 -5.90 -19.49 7.94
CA GLN A 184 -5.95 -18.33 7.05
C GLN A 184 -6.90 -17.26 7.63
N ARG A 185 -8.09 -17.65 8.06
CA ARG A 185 -9.03 -16.71 8.70
C ARG A 185 -8.48 -16.15 10.02
N LEU A 186 -7.71 -16.95 10.78
CA LEU A 186 -7.01 -16.45 11.96
C LEU A 186 -5.94 -15.40 11.60
N CYS A 187 -5.17 -15.59 10.52
CA CYS A 187 -4.23 -14.60 10.05
C CYS A 187 -4.93 -13.31 9.58
N ILE A 188 -6.11 -13.43 8.98
CA ILE A 188 -6.97 -12.28 8.67
C ILE A 188 -7.40 -11.57 9.96
N ALA A 189 -7.96 -12.31 10.95
CA ALA A 189 -8.35 -11.75 12.25
C ALA A 189 -7.19 -11.00 12.93
N ARG A 190 -6.01 -11.61 12.97
CA ARG A 190 -4.78 -10.99 13.49
C ARG A 190 -4.45 -9.67 12.78
N THR A 191 -4.61 -9.61 11.47
CA THR A 191 -4.30 -8.43 10.67
C THR A 191 -5.32 -7.31 10.92
N ILE A 192 -6.61 -7.61 10.98
CA ILE A 192 -7.64 -6.59 11.18
C ILE A 192 -7.76 -6.11 12.63
N ALA A 193 -7.28 -6.89 13.62
CA ALA A 193 -7.36 -6.53 15.03
C ALA A 193 -6.60 -5.26 15.38
N VAL A 194 -5.52 -4.95 14.66
CA VAL A 194 -4.70 -3.75 14.89
C VAL A 194 -5.24 -2.50 14.18
N ASP A 195 -6.35 -2.65 13.44
CA ASP A 195 -7.05 -1.60 12.70
C ASP A 195 -6.13 -0.84 11.70
N PRO A 196 -5.57 -1.53 10.71
CA PRO A 196 -4.71 -0.93 9.71
C PRO A 196 -5.51 -0.07 8.71
N GLU A 197 -4.88 0.95 8.12
CA GLU A 197 -5.48 1.78 7.06
C GLU A 197 -5.62 1.02 5.74
N VAL A 198 -4.69 0.09 5.47
CA VAL A 198 -4.64 -0.73 4.26
C VAL A 198 -4.41 -2.19 4.63
N ILE A 199 -5.13 -3.08 3.97
CA ILE A 199 -4.90 -4.53 4.07
C ILE A 199 -4.49 -5.06 2.70
N LEU A 200 -3.29 -5.61 2.63
CA LEU A 200 -2.76 -6.31 1.46
C LEU A 200 -3.09 -7.79 1.57
N MET A 201 -3.60 -8.39 0.50
CA MET A 201 -3.91 -9.81 0.45
C MET A 201 -3.22 -10.46 -0.75
N ASP A 202 -2.24 -11.32 -0.49
CA ASP A 202 -1.51 -12.06 -1.51
C ASP A 202 -2.19 -13.41 -1.72
N GLU A 203 -3.00 -13.55 -2.78
CA GLU A 203 -3.77 -14.76 -3.14
C GLU A 203 -4.52 -15.41 -1.95
N PRO A 204 -5.34 -14.67 -1.18
CA PRO A 204 -5.88 -15.14 0.10
C PRO A 204 -6.84 -16.32 0.00
N ALA A 205 -7.41 -16.59 -1.19
CA ALA A 205 -8.37 -17.66 -1.41
C ALA A 205 -7.71 -19.01 -1.78
N SER A 206 -6.41 -19.08 -1.95
CA SER A 206 -5.70 -20.32 -2.32
C SER A 206 -5.70 -21.36 -1.19
N ALA A 207 -5.99 -20.95 0.05
CA ALA A 207 -6.05 -21.80 1.23
C ALA A 207 -7.48 -21.96 1.81
N LEU A 208 -8.49 -21.36 1.19
CA LEU A 208 -9.91 -21.50 1.51
C LEU A 208 -10.54 -22.53 0.59
#